data_b6784a497183d6d206906d9386d9b827
#
_entry.id   b6784a497183d6d206906d9386d9b827
#
_cell.length_a   1.000
_cell.length_b   1.000
_cell.length_c   1.000
_cell.angle_alpha   90.00
_cell.angle_beta   90.00
_cell.angle_gamma   90.00
#
_symmetry.space_group_name_H-M   'P 1'
#
loop_
_entity.id
_entity.type
_entity.pdbx_description
1 polymer ?
#
loop_
_entity_poly.entity_id
_entity_poly.type
_entity_poly.pdbx_seq_one_letter_code
_entity_poly.pdbx_strand_id
1 'polypeptide(L)'
;MIIPLGKPGSMKKILVTGDFGYIGSALVPLLLHHGYKVVGFDTDYFEKSLGDSKPQFYKRIIKDIRKAEKKDLEDIDCVIHLAALSNDPMGEIDPIVTDVINYKSSIRGAELAKEALVKRF
;
A
#
# COMPACT_ATOMS: atom_id res chain seq x y z
N MET A 1 13.24 0.22 9.11
CA MET A 1 14.38 0.12 8.19
C MET A 1 14.35 1.28 7.22
N ILE A 2 15.43 1.98 7.09
CA ILE A 2 15.54 3.08 6.14
C ILE A 2 16.01 2.51 4.82
N ILE A 3 15.18 2.65 3.78
CA ILE A 3 15.60 2.31 2.43
C ILE A 3 16.51 3.44 1.97
N PRO A 4 17.79 3.17 1.63
CA PRO A 4 18.69 4.24 1.20
C PRO A 4 18.10 4.94 -0.02
N LEU A 5 18.11 6.27 0.00
CA LEU A 5 17.83 7.04 -1.19
C LEU A 5 18.88 6.67 -2.24
N GLY A 6 18.47 6.41 -3.45
CA GLY A 6 19.40 6.17 -4.54
C GLY A 6 20.23 7.41 -4.84
N LYS A 7 21.03 7.34 -5.89
CA LYS A 7 21.82 8.50 -6.36
C LYS A 7 20.89 9.68 -6.63
N PRO A 8 21.37 10.92 -6.51
CA PRO A 8 20.61 12.10 -6.87
C PRO A 8 19.97 11.93 -8.25
N GLY A 9 18.67 12.18 -8.35
CA GLY A 9 17.91 12.01 -9.59
C GLY A 9 17.24 10.66 -9.77
N SER A 10 17.59 9.63 -8.99
CA SER A 10 16.91 8.33 -9.03
C SER A 10 15.95 8.18 -7.85
N MET A 11 14.79 8.83 -7.95
CA MET A 11 13.78 8.77 -6.92
C MET A 11 13.07 7.41 -6.97
N LYS A 12 13.11 6.66 -5.87
CA LYS A 12 12.40 5.40 -5.75
C LYS A 12 10.90 5.63 -5.68
N LYS A 13 10.15 4.81 -6.39
CA LYS A 13 8.69 4.84 -6.39
C LYS A 13 8.17 3.68 -5.56
N ILE A 14 7.42 4.00 -4.52
CA ILE A 14 6.95 3.02 -3.53
C ILE A 14 5.43 2.95 -3.59
N LEU A 15 4.90 1.75 -3.80
CA LEU A 15 3.47 1.49 -3.65
C LEU A 15 3.20 1.08 -2.20
N VAL A 16 2.29 1.78 -1.55
CA VAL A 16 1.86 1.45 -0.19
C VAL A 16 0.42 0.98 -0.26
N THR A 17 0.20 -0.31 -0.05
CA THR A 17 -1.16 -0.83 0.10
C THR A 17 -1.63 -0.59 1.53
N GLY A 18 -2.89 -0.20 1.69
CA GLY A 18 -3.38 0.18 3.02
C GLY A 18 -2.90 1.55 3.46
N ASP A 19 -2.67 2.47 2.52
CA ASP A 19 -2.12 3.80 2.81
C ASP A 19 -3.03 4.66 3.70
N PHE A 20 -4.33 4.39 3.73
CA PHE A 20 -5.28 5.07 4.60
C PHE A 20 -5.53 4.34 5.91
N GLY A 21 -4.87 3.19 6.14
CA GLY A 21 -4.94 2.50 7.41
C GLY A 21 -4.14 3.21 8.49
N TYR A 22 -4.15 2.66 9.71
CA TYR A 22 -3.49 3.26 10.85
C TYR A 22 -1.98 3.43 10.63
N ILE A 23 -1.31 2.38 10.22
CA ILE A 23 0.13 2.43 9.97
C ILE A 23 0.43 3.21 8.69
N GLY A 24 -0.33 2.98 7.63
CA GLY A 24 -0.12 3.63 6.34
C GLY A 24 -0.22 5.15 6.42
N SER A 25 -1.20 5.67 7.17
CA SER A 25 -1.39 7.11 7.32
C SER A 25 -0.24 7.79 8.06
N ALA A 26 0.50 7.05 8.89
CA ALA A 26 1.71 7.56 9.54
C ALA A 26 2.94 7.39 8.66
N LEU A 27 3.02 6.30 7.90
CA LEU A 27 4.19 5.97 7.07
C LEU A 27 4.31 6.86 5.83
N VAL A 28 3.20 7.11 5.13
CA VAL A 28 3.23 7.84 3.86
C VAL A 28 3.86 9.23 3.99
N PRO A 29 3.49 10.07 4.98
CA PRO A 29 4.14 11.36 5.16
C PRO A 29 5.65 11.24 5.38
N LEU A 30 6.11 10.21 6.10
CA LEU A 30 7.53 9.97 6.32
C LEU A 30 8.25 9.65 5.01
N LEU A 31 7.67 8.79 4.18
CA LEU A 31 8.26 8.45 2.89
C LEU A 31 8.37 9.68 1.98
N LEU A 32 7.32 10.48 1.93
CA LEU A 32 7.32 11.72 1.14
C LEU A 32 8.37 12.70 1.66
N HIS A 33 8.49 12.84 2.98
CA HIS A 33 9.49 13.72 3.59
C HIS A 33 10.93 13.29 3.24
N HIS A 34 11.16 11.99 3.11
CA HIS A 34 12.47 11.45 2.73
C HIS A 34 12.74 11.46 1.22
N GLY A 35 11.83 12.05 0.43
CA GLY A 35 12.04 12.23 -1.00
C GLY A 35 11.60 11.05 -1.88
N TYR A 36 10.91 10.08 -1.34
CA TYR A 36 10.34 8.99 -2.15
C TYR A 36 9.09 9.44 -2.86
N LYS A 37 8.85 8.88 -4.05
CA LYS A 37 7.54 8.96 -4.69
C LYS A 37 6.65 7.86 -4.10
N VAL A 38 5.43 8.22 -3.76
CA VAL A 38 4.48 7.27 -3.16
C VAL A 38 3.27 7.14 -4.06
N VAL A 39 2.84 5.89 -4.24
CA VAL A 39 1.53 5.56 -4.82
C VAL A 39 0.76 4.82 -3.73
N GLY A 40 -0.37 5.37 -3.32
CA GLY A 40 -1.24 4.72 -2.34
C GLY A 40 -2.18 3.74 -3.03
N PHE A 41 -2.55 2.68 -2.33
CA PHE A 41 -3.49 1.69 -2.81
C PHE A 41 -4.38 1.26 -1.66
N ASP A 42 -5.63 1.69 -1.68
CA ASP A 42 -6.59 1.37 -0.62
C ASP A 42 -8.01 1.57 -1.14
N THR A 43 -8.95 1.04 -0.40
CA THR A 43 -10.36 1.39 -0.57
C THR A 43 -10.60 2.75 0.08
N ASP A 44 -11.80 3.28 -0.06
CA ASP A 44 -12.19 4.53 0.60
C ASP A 44 -12.90 4.32 1.94
N TYR A 45 -12.87 3.08 2.46
CA TYR A 45 -13.60 2.74 3.69
C TYR A 45 -13.20 3.58 4.89
N PHE A 46 -11.92 3.94 5.01
CA PHE A 46 -11.40 4.69 6.15
C PHE A 46 -11.20 6.17 5.84
N GLU A 47 -11.54 6.62 4.66
CA GLU A 47 -11.32 8.00 4.24
C GLU A 47 -12.02 9.00 5.18
N LYS A 48 -13.25 8.69 5.56
CA LYS A 48 -14.04 9.55 6.43
C LYS A 48 -13.51 9.65 7.86
N SER A 49 -12.75 8.67 8.30
CA SER A 49 -12.20 8.66 9.66
C SER A 49 -10.92 9.47 9.80
N LEU A 50 -10.29 9.85 8.70
CA LEU A 50 -9.06 10.64 8.71
C LEU A 50 -9.29 12.15 8.77
N GLY A 51 -10.52 12.60 8.52
CA GLY A 51 -10.86 14.01 8.55
C GLY A 51 -9.98 14.87 7.65
N ASP A 52 -9.49 15.98 8.19
CA ASP A 52 -8.65 16.92 7.44
C ASP A 52 -7.19 16.49 7.33
N SER A 53 -6.81 15.35 7.91
CA SER A 53 -5.44 14.87 7.92
C SER A 53 -5.06 14.08 6.65
N LYS A 54 -5.84 14.19 5.58
CA LYS A 54 -5.54 13.51 4.32
C LYS A 54 -4.22 13.98 3.73
N PRO A 55 -3.27 13.07 3.44
CA PRO A 55 -2.10 13.45 2.67
C PRO A 55 -2.55 13.89 1.27
N GLN A 56 -2.11 15.07 0.83
CA GLN A 56 -2.66 15.73 -0.35
C GLN A 56 -1.81 15.58 -1.62
N PHE A 57 -0.61 15.05 -1.54
CA PHE A 57 0.36 15.24 -2.63
C PHE A 57 0.96 13.95 -3.17
N TYR A 58 0.16 12.91 -3.28
CA TYR A 58 0.62 11.68 -3.91
C TYR A 58 -0.52 11.00 -4.67
N LYS A 59 -0.15 10.21 -5.68
CA LYS A 59 -1.10 9.47 -6.49
C LYS A 59 -1.72 8.34 -5.65
N ARG A 60 -3.02 8.15 -5.79
CA ARG A 60 -3.72 7.06 -5.13
C ARG A 60 -4.52 6.23 -6.11
N ILE A 61 -4.51 4.93 -5.90
CA ILE A 61 -5.35 3.95 -6.57
C ILE A 61 -6.44 3.55 -5.57
N ILE A 62 -7.68 3.92 -5.84
CA ILE A 62 -8.80 3.56 -4.99
C ILE A 62 -9.36 2.25 -5.51
N LYS A 63 -8.97 1.16 -4.87
CA LYS A 63 -9.30 -0.19 -5.32
C LYS A 63 -9.20 -1.17 -4.16
N ASP A 64 -10.04 -2.19 -4.18
CA ASP A 64 -9.92 -3.32 -3.24
C ASP A 64 -8.68 -4.13 -3.59
N ILE A 65 -7.89 -4.51 -2.59
CA ILE A 65 -6.65 -5.27 -2.80
C ILE A 65 -6.91 -6.61 -3.52
N ARG A 66 -8.09 -7.18 -3.37
CA ARG A 66 -8.47 -8.41 -4.07
C ARG A 66 -8.55 -8.25 -5.59
N LYS A 67 -8.64 -7.01 -6.06
CA LYS A 67 -8.74 -6.66 -7.48
C LYS A 67 -7.47 -6.08 -8.06
N ALA A 68 -6.35 -6.16 -7.32
CA ALA A 68 -5.07 -5.66 -7.79
C ALA A 68 -4.67 -6.35 -9.10
N GLU A 69 -4.09 -5.58 -10.00
CA GLU A 69 -3.65 -6.03 -11.32
C GLU A 69 -2.19 -5.65 -11.54
N LYS A 70 -1.54 -6.34 -12.49
CA LYS A 70 -0.15 -6.06 -12.83
C LYS A 70 0.08 -4.59 -13.19
N LYS A 71 -0.85 -3.96 -13.90
CA LYS A 71 -0.75 -2.54 -14.30
C LYS A 71 -0.65 -1.59 -13.10
N ASP A 72 -1.20 -1.99 -11.96
CA ASP A 72 -1.14 -1.17 -10.74
C ASP A 72 0.27 -1.10 -10.17
N LEU A 73 1.13 -2.07 -10.51
CA LEU A 73 2.50 -2.20 -10.03
C LEU A 73 3.54 -1.81 -11.07
N GLU A 74 3.14 -1.31 -12.24
CA GLU A 74 4.08 -0.85 -13.26
C GLU A 74 4.89 0.35 -12.76
N ASP A 75 6.19 0.34 -13.04
CA ASP A 75 7.14 1.37 -12.65
C ASP A 75 7.30 1.53 -11.12
N ILE A 76 6.88 0.54 -10.35
CA ILE A 76 7.06 0.52 -8.90
C ILE A 76 8.38 -0.17 -8.55
N ASP A 77 9.19 0.46 -7.72
CA ASP A 77 10.46 -0.10 -7.25
C ASP A 77 10.29 -0.94 -6.00
N CYS A 78 9.36 -0.59 -5.14
CA CYS A 78 9.14 -1.26 -3.86
C CYS A 78 7.66 -1.26 -3.53
N VAL A 79 7.18 -2.35 -2.96
CA VAL A 79 5.82 -2.44 -2.41
C VAL A 79 5.92 -2.62 -0.90
N ILE A 80 5.23 -1.77 -0.16
CA ILE A 80 5.00 -1.93 1.27
C ILE A 80 3.55 -2.34 1.43
N HIS A 81 3.34 -3.60 1.80
CA HIS A 81 2.02 -4.20 1.85
C HIS A 81 1.45 -4.14 3.26
N LEU A 82 0.55 -3.19 3.49
CA LEU A 82 -0.12 -2.98 4.78
C LEU A 82 -1.63 -3.24 4.72
N ALA A 83 -2.16 -3.53 3.53
CA ALA A 83 -3.59 -3.80 3.37
C ALA A 83 -3.93 -5.12 4.06
N ALA A 84 -4.62 -5.03 5.17
CA ALA A 84 -5.04 -6.18 5.96
C ALA A 84 -6.19 -5.79 6.87
N LEU A 85 -6.99 -6.78 7.26
CA LEU A 85 -7.95 -6.63 8.35
C LEU A 85 -7.24 -7.05 9.64
N SER A 86 -6.70 -6.08 10.35
CA SER A 86 -5.95 -6.31 11.59
C SER A 86 -6.76 -6.07 12.84
N ASN A 87 -7.98 -5.56 12.70
CA ASN A 87 -8.88 -5.35 13.83
C ASN A 87 -9.67 -6.62 14.12
N ASP A 88 -9.40 -7.24 15.25
CA ASP A 88 -10.03 -8.50 15.65
C ASP A 88 -11.55 -8.53 15.52
N PRO A 89 -12.31 -7.50 15.94
CA PRO A 89 -13.76 -7.52 15.75
C PRO A 89 -14.19 -7.65 14.30
N MET A 90 -13.48 -7.05 13.36
CA MET A 90 -13.79 -7.17 11.93
C MET A 90 -13.43 -8.56 11.40
N GLY A 91 -12.33 -9.14 11.85
CA GLY A 91 -11.93 -10.49 11.49
C GLY A 91 -12.91 -11.54 12.00
N GLU A 92 -13.48 -11.34 13.18
CA GLU A 92 -14.49 -12.23 13.74
C GLU A 92 -15.82 -12.15 13.02
N ILE A 93 -16.16 -10.97 12.46
CA ILE A 93 -17.41 -10.78 11.73
C ILE A 93 -17.45 -11.65 10.45
N ASP A 94 -16.32 -11.69 9.72
CA ASP A 94 -16.24 -12.50 8.50
C ASP A 94 -14.85 -13.10 8.32
N PRO A 95 -14.61 -14.30 8.87
CA PRO A 95 -13.33 -14.98 8.74
C PRO A 95 -12.90 -15.27 7.31
N ILE A 96 -13.85 -15.51 6.40
CA ILE A 96 -13.55 -15.82 4.99
C ILE A 96 -12.98 -14.57 4.32
N VAL A 97 -13.59 -13.41 4.52
CA VAL A 97 -13.09 -12.14 3.96
C VAL A 97 -11.73 -11.81 4.55
N THR A 98 -11.54 -12.03 5.85
CA THR A 98 -10.25 -11.82 6.51
C THR A 98 -9.17 -12.70 5.89
N ASP A 99 -9.43 -13.98 5.66
CA ASP A 99 -8.49 -14.88 5.02
C ASP A 99 -8.12 -14.40 3.62
N VAL A 100 -9.12 -14.02 2.80
CA VAL A 100 -8.87 -13.55 1.44
C VAL A 100 -8.01 -12.29 1.44
N ILE A 101 -8.30 -11.33 2.32
CA ILE A 101 -7.55 -10.07 2.36
C ILE A 101 -6.15 -10.27 2.94
N ASN A 102 -6.04 -10.99 4.07
CA ASN A 102 -4.76 -11.07 4.78
C ASN A 102 -3.80 -12.10 4.20
N TYR A 103 -4.31 -13.19 3.65
CA TYR A 103 -3.49 -14.29 3.17
C TYR A 103 -3.41 -14.34 1.64
N LYS A 104 -4.55 -14.60 0.99
CA LYS A 104 -4.56 -14.82 -0.46
C LYS A 104 -4.16 -13.58 -1.24
N SER A 105 -4.59 -12.41 -0.80
CA SER A 105 -4.24 -11.15 -1.46
C SER A 105 -2.77 -10.81 -1.29
N SER A 106 -2.16 -11.17 -0.16
CA SER A 106 -0.72 -10.98 0.05
C SER A 106 0.09 -11.83 -0.91
N ILE A 107 -0.28 -13.11 -1.07
CA ILE A 107 0.38 -14.00 -2.02
C ILE A 107 0.21 -13.48 -3.45
N ARG A 108 -1.01 -13.12 -3.83
CA ARG A 108 -1.28 -12.57 -5.16
C ARG A 108 -0.50 -11.28 -5.40
N GLY A 109 -0.44 -10.40 -4.40
CA GLY A 109 0.35 -9.17 -4.49
C GLY A 109 1.82 -9.42 -4.74
N ALA A 110 2.40 -10.39 -4.03
CA ALA A 110 3.80 -10.77 -4.24
C ALA A 110 4.03 -11.35 -5.64
N GLU A 111 3.11 -12.18 -6.14
CA GLU A 111 3.19 -12.73 -7.49
C GLU A 111 3.11 -11.63 -8.55
N LEU A 112 2.17 -10.70 -8.40
CA LEU A 112 2.04 -9.55 -9.31
C LEU A 112 3.28 -8.66 -9.28
N ALA A 113 3.84 -8.43 -8.10
CA ALA A 113 5.07 -7.66 -7.95
C ALA A 113 6.23 -8.32 -8.70
N LYS A 114 6.35 -9.65 -8.61
CA LYS A 114 7.35 -10.40 -9.34
C LYS A 114 7.15 -10.27 -10.86
N GLU A 115 5.92 -10.40 -11.34
CA GLU A 115 5.60 -10.25 -12.77
C GLU A 115 5.89 -8.83 -13.26
N ALA A 116 5.65 -7.82 -12.43
CA ALA A 116 5.90 -6.42 -12.76
C ALA A 116 7.35 -5.99 -12.53
N LEU A 117 8.24 -6.92 -12.16
CA LEU A 117 9.67 -6.67 -11.92
C LEU A 117 9.92 -5.69 -10.76
N VAL A 118 9.05 -5.69 -9.77
CA VAL A 118 9.25 -4.93 -8.53
C VAL A 118 10.45 -5.51 -7.78
N LYS A 119 11.36 -4.68 -7.34
CA LYS A 119 12.60 -5.13 -6.72
C LYS A 119 12.41 -5.61 -5.28
N ARG A 120 11.46 -5.04 -4.56
CA ARG A 120 11.21 -5.37 -3.15
C ARG A 120 9.71 -5.39 -2.86
N PHE A 121 9.35 -6.39 -2.10
CA PHE A 121 7.98 -6.53 -1.62
C PHE A 121 7.99 -6.83 -0.12
#